data_6d31ce035327f5da7cabd554a296576e
#
_entry.id   6d31ce035327f5da7cabd554a296576e
#
_cell.length_a   1.000
_cell.length_b   1.000
_cell.length_c   1.000
_cell.angle_alpha   90.00
_cell.angle_beta   90.00
_cell.angle_gamma   90.00
#
_symmetry.space_group_name_H-M   'P 1'
#
loop_
_entity.id
_entity.type
_entity.pdbx_description
1 polymer ?
#
loop_
_entity_poly.entity_id
_entity_poly.type
_entity_poly.pdbx_seq_one_letter_code
_entity_poly.pdbx_strand_id
1 'polypeptide(L)'
;MTAATADLARQALVEIGSVAERLNAAAFERFAQAISGAKRIALHGLGREGLQMKGFAMRLFHLGLDAHVVGEMTLPPVGAGDLLVVSAGPGDLATVAALADIARKAGAKVAVVTAQPGSALARAADHVLHIPAQTMADDQGADDCGADDREGKTSVLPMGSLFEFAQMLVFELLVLRLRDLTGETAASMRARHTNLE
;
A
#
# COMPACT_ATOMS: atom_id res chain seq x y z
N MET A 1 -11.68 28.32 5.76
CA MET A 1 -11.47 27.14 6.63
C MET A 1 -11.63 27.63 8.05
N THR A 2 -12.48 26.99 8.87
CA THR A 2 -12.65 27.34 10.29
C THR A 2 -11.40 26.96 11.09
N ALA A 3 -11.20 27.58 12.28
CA ALA A 3 -10.09 27.19 13.16
C ALA A 3 -10.15 25.69 13.52
N ALA A 4 -11.33 25.16 13.81
CA ALA A 4 -11.53 23.73 14.11
C ALA A 4 -11.10 22.81 12.94
N THR A 5 -11.40 23.18 11.69
CA THR A 5 -10.97 22.39 10.53
C THR A 5 -9.45 22.42 10.35
N ALA A 6 -8.81 23.56 10.66
CA ALA A 6 -7.33 23.65 10.62
C ALA A 6 -6.67 22.80 11.70
N ASP A 7 -7.28 22.71 12.88
CA ASP A 7 -6.80 21.87 13.99
C ASP A 7 -6.89 20.39 13.64
N LEU A 8 -8.03 19.93 13.09
CA LEU A 8 -8.21 18.55 12.60
C LEU A 8 -7.20 18.20 11.51
N ALA A 9 -6.95 19.11 10.56
CA ALA A 9 -5.96 18.88 9.51
C ALA A 9 -4.54 18.72 10.08
N ARG A 10 -4.15 19.56 11.06
CA ARG A 10 -2.86 19.41 11.74
C ARG A 10 -2.75 18.08 12.46
N GLN A 11 -3.80 17.68 13.20
CA GLN A 11 -3.82 16.41 13.90
C GLN A 11 -3.68 15.22 12.93
N ALA A 12 -4.45 15.20 11.84
CA ALA A 12 -4.36 14.17 10.82
C ALA A 12 -2.95 14.06 10.22
N LEU A 13 -2.29 15.19 9.92
CA LEU A 13 -0.92 15.21 9.41
C LEU A 13 0.09 14.66 10.43
N VAL A 14 -0.07 14.97 11.70
CA VAL A 14 0.78 14.43 12.78
C VAL A 14 0.60 12.91 12.89
N GLU A 15 -0.63 12.42 12.83
CA GLU A 15 -0.93 10.99 12.90
C GLU A 15 -0.31 10.24 11.70
N ILE A 16 -0.49 10.73 10.48
CA ILE A 16 0.12 10.14 9.27
C ILE A 16 1.64 10.16 9.36
N GLY A 17 2.25 11.27 9.80
CA GLY A 17 3.69 11.39 10.00
C GLY A 17 4.22 10.37 10.98
N SER A 18 3.55 10.19 12.12
CA SER A 18 3.94 9.22 13.14
C SER A 18 3.88 7.77 12.66
N VAL A 19 2.98 7.43 11.72
CA VAL A 19 2.96 6.11 11.07
C VAL A 19 4.21 5.91 10.22
N ALA A 20 4.58 6.91 9.41
CA ALA A 20 5.76 6.84 8.56
C ALA A 20 7.07 6.69 9.35
N GLU A 21 7.19 7.37 10.50
CA GLU A 21 8.36 7.27 11.40
C GLU A 21 8.52 5.88 12.03
N ARG A 22 7.44 5.11 12.14
CA ARG A 22 7.45 3.75 12.71
C ARG A 22 7.66 2.64 11.67
N LEU A 23 7.86 2.97 10.40
CA LEU A 23 8.15 1.98 9.37
C LEU A 23 9.45 1.24 9.67
N ASN A 24 9.46 -0.07 9.43
CA ASN A 24 10.69 -0.85 9.52
C ASN A 24 11.54 -0.62 8.26
N ALA A 25 12.65 0.12 8.41
CA ALA A 25 13.53 0.49 7.31
C ALA A 25 14.07 -0.71 6.52
N ALA A 26 14.41 -1.81 7.20
CA ALA A 26 14.91 -3.02 6.51
C ALA A 26 13.81 -3.72 5.71
N ALA A 27 12.57 -3.76 6.20
CA ALA A 27 11.44 -4.30 5.46
C ALA A 27 11.07 -3.42 4.26
N PHE A 28 11.10 -2.10 4.44
CA PHE A 28 10.89 -1.13 3.37
C PHE A 28 11.92 -1.30 2.24
N GLU A 29 13.19 -1.42 2.58
CA GLU A 29 14.26 -1.63 1.59
C GLU A 29 14.10 -2.95 0.84
N ARG A 30 13.84 -4.07 1.54
CA ARG A 30 13.56 -5.36 0.89
C ARG A 30 12.34 -5.30 -0.03
N PHE A 31 11.30 -4.57 0.35
CA PHE A 31 10.10 -4.38 -0.46
C PHE A 31 10.40 -3.59 -1.74
N ALA A 32 11.19 -2.51 -1.64
CA ALA A 32 11.65 -1.74 -2.79
C ALA A 32 12.51 -2.59 -3.74
N GLN A 33 13.44 -3.40 -3.20
CA GLN A 33 14.27 -4.31 -3.98
C GLN A 33 13.44 -5.40 -4.68
N ALA A 34 12.41 -5.94 -4.02
CA ALA A 34 11.52 -6.92 -4.63
C ALA A 34 10.77 -6.32 -5.84
N ILE A 35 10.31 -5.08 -5.73
CA ILE A 35 9.67 -4.36 -6.84
C ILE A 35 10.66 -4.11 -7.98
N SER A 36 11.83 -3.54 -7.69
CA SER A 36 12.81 -3.20 -8.72
C SER A 36 13.41 -4.42 -9.43
N GLY A 37 13.43 -5.58 -8.76
CA GLY A 37 13.96 -6.82 -9.31
C GLY A 37 12.91 -7.69 -10.03
N ALA A 38 11.64 -7.33 -10.00
CA ALA A 38 10.57 -8.09 -10.66
C ALA A 38 10.56 -7.82 -12.16
N LYS A 39 10.30 -8.87 -12.96
CA LYS A 39 10.13 -8.73 -14.41
C LYS A 39 8.82 -8.01 -14.74
N ARG A 40 7.75 -8.39 -14.06
CA ARG A 40 6.41 -7.78 -14.13
C ARG A 40 5.84 -7.65 -12.74
N ILE A 41 5.06 -6.59 -12.54
CA ILE A 41 4.42 -6.29 -11.27
C ILE A 41 2.91 -6.21 -11.50
N ALA A 42 2.15 -7.09 -10.88
CA ALA A 42 0.69 -7.01 -10.84
C ALA A 42 0.28 -6.40 -9.49
N LEU A 43 -0.63 -5.43 -9.49
CA LEU A 43 -1.05 -4.74 -8.28
C LEU A 43 -2.54 -4.95 -8.03
N HIS A 44 -2.92 -5.20 -6.77
CA HIS A 44 -4.32 -5.36 -6.38
C HIS A 44 -4.60 -4.82 -4.98
N GLY A 45 -5.80 -4.29 -4.81
CA GLY A 45 -6.38 -3.90 -3.54
C GLY A 45 -7.88 -3.70 -3.69
N LEU A 46 -8.60 -3.68 -2.59
CA LEU A 46 -10.04 -3.49 -2.57
C LEU A 46 -10.40 -2.07 -2.10
N GLY A 47 -11.57 -1.58 -2.49
CA GLY A 47 -12.08 -0.29 -2.05
C GLY A 47 -11.10 0.86 -2.30
N ARG A 48 -10.92 1.72 -1.29
CA ARG A 48 -10.02 2.88 -1.34
C ARG A 48 -8.55 2.47 -1.39
N GLU A 49 -8.16 1.37 -0.75
CA GLU A 49 -6.82 0.80 -0.90
C GLU A 49 -6.54 0.45 -2.38
N GLY A 50 -7.55 -0.10 -3.09
CA GLY A 50 -7.44 -0.38 -4.52
C GLY A 50 -7.22 0.86 -5.38
N LEU A 51 -7.79 2.02 -5.01
CA LEU A 51 -7.51 3.29 -5.67
C LEU A 51 -6.05 3.71 -5.47
N GLN A 52 -5.51 3.54 -4.28
CA GLN A 52 -4.09 3.80 -3.99
C GLN A 52 -3.18 2.86 -4.80
N MET A 53 -3.54 1.57 -4.92
CA MET A 53 -2.80 0.60 -5.72
C MET A 53 -2.76 0.98 -7.21
N LYS A 54 -3.85 1.50 -7.76
CA LYS A 54 -3.88 2.04 -9.15
C LYS A 54 -2.96 3.24 -9.30
N GLY A 55 -3.00 4.18 -8.36
CA GLY A 55 -2.08 5.32 -8.34
C GLY A 55 -0.62 4.87 -8.26
N PHE A 56 -0.32 3.87 -7.43
CA PHE A 56 1.03 3.32 -7.31
C PHE A 56 1.46 2.60 -8.61
N ALA A 57 0.58 1.82 -9.24
CA ALA A 57 0.87 1.19 -10.55
C ALA A 57 1.27 2.23 -11.61
N MET A 58 0.54 3.35 -11.70
CA MET A 58 0.90 4.46 -12.57
C MET A 58 2.29 5.03 -12.24
N ARG A 59 2.63 5.18 -10.96
CA ARG A 59 3.97 5.66 -10.56
C ARG A 59 5.07 4.69 -10.94
N LEU A 60 4.84 3.36 -10.78
CA LEU A 60 5.78 2.33 -11.22
C LEU A 60 5.96 2.33 -12.75
N PHE A 61 4.89 2.53 -13.50
CA PHE A 61 4.96 2.72 -14.94
C PHE A 61 5.82 3.94 -15.32
N HIS A 62 5.65 5.07 -14.62
CA HIS A 62 6.50 6.25 -14.84
C HIS A 62 7.98 5.96 -14.54
N LEU A 63 8.29 5.08 -13.61
CA LEU A 63 9.65 4.59 -13.33
C LEU A 63 10.16 3.58 -14.39
N GLY A 64 9.39 3.31 -15.44
CA GLY A 64 9.77 2.37 -16.51
C GLY A 64 9.62 0.89 -16.14
N LEU A 65 8.94 0.59 -15.05
CA LEU A 65 8.66 -0.78 -14.62
C LEU A 65 7.43 -1.34 -15.34
N ASP A 66 7.43 -2.64 -15.62
CA ASP A 66 6.28 -3.35 -16.24
C ASP A 66 5.20 -3.60 -15.19
N ALA A 67 4.37 -2.58 -14.93
CA ALA A 67 3.37 -2.55 -13.85
C ALA A 67 1.94 -2.52 -14.41
N HIS A 68 1.08 -3.39 -13.86
CA HIS A 68 -0.31 -3.60 -14.26
C HIS A 68 -1.24 -3.71 -13.06
N VAL A 69 -2.51 -3.38 -13.24
CA VAL A 69 -3.53 -3.56 -12.20
C VAL A 69 -4.33 -4.83 -12.48
N VAL A 70 -4.51 -5.66 -11.46
CA VAL A 70 -5.36 -6.86 -11.56
C VAL A 70 -6.80 -6.44 -11.87
N GLY A 71 -7.38 -7.05 -12.90
CA GLY A 71 -8.70 -6.72 -13.44
C GLY A 71 -8.65 -5.90 -14.74
N GLU A 72 -7.50 -5.39 -15.14
CA GLU A 72 -7.33 -4.84 -16.48
C GLU A 72 -7.33 -5.97 -17.52
N MET A 73 -8.05 -5.75 -18.62
CA MET A 73 -8.19 -6.76 -19.70
C MET A 73 -6.86 -7.05 -20.41
N THR A 74 -5.90 -6.15 -20.25
CA THR A 74 -4.57 -6.25 -20.87
C THR A 74 -3.49 -6.74 -19.92
N LEU A 75 -3.85 -7.14 -18.67
CA LEU A 75 -2.89 -7.73 -17.74
C LEU A 75 -2.36 -9.05 -18.29
N PRO A 76 -1.05 -9.17 -18.60
CA PRO A 76 -0.48 -10.44 -19.00
C PRO A 76 -0.47 -11.45 -17.84
N PRO A 77 -0.41 -12.79 -18.12
CA PRO A 77 -0.31 -13.78 -17.07
C PRO A 77 0.96 -13.57 -16.26
N VAL A 78 0.86 -13.77 -14.93
CA VAL A 78 2.00 -13.72 -14.00
C VAL A 78 2.63 -15.10 -13.83
N GLY A 79 3.93 -15.14 -13.58
CA GLY A 79 4.68 -16.39 -13.41
C GLY A 79 6.03 -16.18 -12.73
N ALA A 80 6.96 -17.10 -12.95
CA ALA A 80 8.28 -17.06 -12.34
C ALA A 80 9.08 -15.79 -12.71
N GLY A 81 9.52 -15.08 -11.70
CA GLY A 81 10.21 -13.79 -11.83
C GLY A 81 9.30 -12.58 -11.74
N ASP A 82 7.97 -12.77 -11.70
CA ASP A 82 6.99 -11.71 -11.51
C ASP A 82 6.63 -11.53 -10.03
N LEU A 83 6.01 -10.39 -9.70
CA LEU A 83 5.59 -10.02 -8.35
C LEU A 83 4.12 -9.59 -8.36
N LEU A 84 3.30 -10.24 -7.53
CA LEU A 84 1.99 -9.72 -7.16
C LEU A 84 2.13 -8.87 -5.90
N VAL A 85 1.82 -7.58 -5.99
CA VAL A 85 1.74 -6.67 -4.85
C VAL A 85 0.26 -6.48 -4.48
N VAL A 86 -0.09 -6.80 -3.25
CA VAL A 86 -1.47 -6.64 -2.76
C VAL A 86 -1.52 -5.74 -1.54
N SER A 87 -2.61 -4.96 -1.43
CA SER A 87 -2.95 -4.23 -0.21
C SER A 87 -4.11 -4.92 0.51
N ALA A 88 -3.89 -5.18 1.78
CA ALA A 88 -4.85 -5.77 2.71
C ALA A 88 -4.64 -5.16 4.11
N GLY A 89 -4.97 -3.89 4.27
CA GLY A 89 -4.84 -3.15 5.53
C GLY A 89 -5.42 -3.91 6.71
N PRO A 90 -6.68 -4.36 6.65
CA PRO A 90 -7.32 -5.13 7.72
C PRO A 90 -6.79 -6.57 7.90
N GLY A 91 -5.90 -7.03 7.01
CA GLY A 91 -5.32 -8.37 7.09
C GLY A 91 -5.96 -9.37 6.11
N ASP A 92 -6.69 -10.34 6.62
CA ASP A 92 -7.21 -11.44 5.81
C ASP A 92 -8.48 -11.04 5.03
N LEU A 93 -8.32 -10.81 3.73
CA LEU A 93 -9.39 -10.53 2.77
C LEU A 93 -9.47 -11.70 1.78
N ALA A 94 -10.60 -12.39 1.72
CA ALA A 94 -10.78 -13.63 0.96
C ALA A 94 -10.41 -13.48 -0.53
N THR A 95 -10.85 -12.41 -1.18
CA THR A 95 -10.54 -12.14 -2.59
C THR A 95 -9.04 -11.93 -2.81
N VAL A 96 -8.40 -11.16 -1.92
CA VAL A 96 -6.95 -10.89 -2.00
C VAL A 96 -6.16 -12.17 -1.76
N ALA A 97 -6.55 -12.98 -0.77
CA ALA A 97 -5.94 -14.28 -0.48
C ALA A 97 -6.04 -15.23 -1.68
N ALA A 98 -7.21 -15.30 -2.33
CA ALA A 98 -7.40 -16.14 -3.52
C ALA A 98 -6.47 -15.72 -4.67
N LEU A 99 -6.32 -14.42 -4.94
CA LEU A 99 -5.40 -13.91 -5.95
C LEU A 99 -3.93 -14.22 -5.61
N ALA A 100 -3.54 -14.06 -4.34
CA ALA A 100 -2.22 -14.41 -3.86
C ALA A 100 -1.91 -15.91 -4.06
N ASP A 101 -2.90 -16.79 -3.81
CA ASP A 101 -2.76 -18.23 -4.04
C ASP A 101 -2.60 -18.58 -5.52
N ILE A 102 -3.36 -17.93 -6.39
CA ILE A 102 -3.24 -18.10 -7.86
C ILE A 102 -1.84 -17.67 -8.33
N ALA A 103 -1.36 -16.51 -7.89
CA ALA A 103 -0.04 -16.00 -8.26
C ALA A 103 1.08 -16.95 -7.80
N ARG A 104 1.03 -17.43 -6.55
CA ARG A 104 2.01 -18.40 -6.02
C ARG A 104 2.00 -19.72 -6.79
N LYS A 105 0.81 -20.26 -7.13
CA LYS A 105 0.69 -21.47 -7.94
C LYS A 105 1.26 -21.29 -9.36
N ALA A 106 1.21 -20.08 -9.88
CA ALA A 106 1.84 -19.72 -11.16
C ALA A 106 3.34 -19.50 -11.07
N GLY A 107 3.93 -19.50 -9.86
CA GLY A 107 5.36 -19.29 -9.60
C GLY A 107 5.77 -17.84 -9.37
N ALA A 108 4.83 -16.89 -9.32
CA ALA A 108 5.11 -15.50 -8.96
C ALA A 108 5.31 -15.35 -7.45
N LYS A 109 6.12 -14.37 -7.05
CA LYS A 109 6.23 -13.96 -5.65
C LYS A 109 5.06 -13.08 -5.25
N VAL A 110 4.76 -13.05 -3.95
CA VAL A 110 3.69 -12.22 -3.37
C VAL A 110 4.27 -11.24 -2.35
N ALA A 111 3.94 -9.98 -2.50
CA ALA A 111 4.26 -8.89 -1.59
C ALA A 111 2.97 -8.31 -1.01
N VAL A 112 2.90 -8.17 0.30
CA VAL A 112 1.69 -7.69 1.01
C VAL A 112 1.98 -6.39 1.74
N VAL A 113 1.12 -5.40 1.54
CA VAL A 113 1.05 -4.17 2.33
C VAL A 113 -0.11 -4.31 3.31
N THR A 114 0.13 -4.20 4.62
CA THR A 114 -0.89 -4.46 5.64
C THR A 114 -0.59 -3.77 6.96
N ALA A 115 -1.62 -3.50 7.75
CA ALA A 115 -1.49 -3.15 9.17
C ALA A 115 -1.46 -4.38 10.09
N GLN A 116 -1.77 -5.57 9.54
CA GLN A 116 -1.91 -6.82 10.29
C GLN A 116 -0.82 -7.84 9.85
N PRO A 117 0.45 -7.67 10.28
CA PRO A 117 1.55 -8.53 9.84
C PRO A 117 1.41 -9.98 10.36
N GLY A 118 0.54 -10.20 11.35
CA GLY A 118 0.18 -11.52 11.87
C GLY A 118 -0.94 -12.23 11.11
N SER A 119 -1.53 -11.64 10.05
CA SER A 119 -2.59 -12.28 9.25
C SER A 119 -2.06 -13.51 8.50
N ALA A 120 -2.96 -14.43 8.12
CA ALA A 120 -2.58 -15.62 7.35
C ALA A 120 -1.98 -15.24 5.99
N LEU A 121 -2.56 -14.22 5.35
CA LEU A 121 -2.07 -13.67 4.08
C LEU A 121 -0.64 -13.15 4.21
N ALA A 122 -0.35 -12.35 5.25
CA ALA A 122 0.98 -11.78 5.48
C ALA A 122 2.02 -12.86 5.81
N ARG A 123 1.66 -13.85 6.66
CA ARG A 123 2.57 -14.97 6.99
C ARG A 123 2.92 -15.84 5.78
N ALA A 124 2.04 -15.91 4.78
CA ALA A 124 2.26 -16.69 3.57
C ALA A 124 2.96 -15.90 2.46
N ALA A 125 3.19 -14.60 2.61
CA ALA A 125 3.80 -13.74 1.61
C ALA A 125 5.34 -13.85 1.63
N ASP A 126 5.97 -13.62 0.46
CA ASP A 126 7.43 -13.55 0.33
C ASP A 126 7.98 -12.22 0.90
N HIS A 127 7.19 -11.14 0.79
CA HIS A 127 7.55 -9.82 1.29
C HIS A 127 6.36 -9.19 2.01
N VAL A 128 6.60 -8.58 3.16
CA VAL A 128 5.58 -7.85 3.93
C VAL A 128 6.08 -6.45 4.21
N LEU A 129 5.27 -5.46 3.84
CA LEU A 129 5.42 -4.07 4.25
C LEU A 129 4.34 -3.75 5.29
N HIS A 130 4.74 -3.75 6.54
CA HIS A 130 3.86 -3.39 7.65
C HIS A 130 3.74 -1.87 7.75
N ILE A 131 2.52 -1.36 7.63
CA ILE A 131 2.15 0.03 7.90
C ILE A 131 1.40 0.05 9.24
N PRO A 132 2.01 0.50 10.34
CA PRO A 132 1.43 0.42 11.68
C PRO A 132 0.38 1.52 11.89
N ALA A 133 -0.73 1.44 11.17
CA ALA A 133 -1.84 2.39 11.19
C ALA A 133 -3.16 1.71 11.52
N GLN A 134 -4.08 2.46 12.13
CA GLN A 134 -5.45 2.01 12.38
C GLN A 134 -6.17 1.68 11.08
N THR A 135 -6.89 0.56 11.07
CA THR A 135 -7.75 0.08 9.98
C THR A 135 -9.19 -0.08 10.45
N MET A 136 -10.09 -0.42 9.54
CA MET A 136 -11.48 -0.74 9.92
C MET A 136 -11.59 -1.95 10.87
N ALA A 137 -10.60 -2.85 10.90
CA ALA A 137 -10.61 -3.97 11.84
C ALA A 137 -10.42 -3.51 13.29
N ASP A 138 -9.78 -2.36 13.48
CA ASP A 138 -9.52 -1.78 14.79
C ASP A 138 -10.70 -0.93 15.29
N ASP A 139 -11.67 -0.59 14.44
CA ASP A 139 -12.85 0.22 14.78
C ASP A 139 -13.96 -0.61 15.46
N GLN A 140 -13.90 -1.94 15.42
CA GLN A 140 -14.97 -2.84 15.89
C GLN A 140 -15.21 -2.83 17.41
N GLY A 141 -14.46 -2.05 18.18
CA GLY A 141 -14.67 -1.87 19.62
C GLY A 141 -15.18 -0.48 20.01
N ALA A 142 -15.33 0.44 19.05
CA ALA A 142 -15.62 1.84 19.35
C ALA A 142 -17.11 2.15 19.57
N ASP A 143 -18.02 1.32 19.07
CA ASP A 143 -19.47 1.55 19.14
C ASP A 143 -20.10 1.03 20.44
N ASP A 144 -19.42 0.15 21.20
CA ASP A 144 -19.94 -0.50 22.41
C ASP A 144 -19.44 0.13 23.75
N CYS A 145 -18.46 1.02 23.68
CA CYS A 145 -17.92 1.71 24.85
C CYS A 145 -18.40 3.16 24.89
N GLY A 146 -19.07 3.54 26.00
CA GLY A 146 -19.53 4.91 26.23
C GLY A 146 -18.40 5.94 26.09
N ALA A 147 -18.77 7.18 25.84
CA ALA A 147 -17.90 8.29 25.46
C ALA A 147 -16.72 8.62 26.41
N ASP A 148 -16.64 7.99 27.57
CA ASP A 148 -15.67 8.29 28.64
C ASP A 148 -14.43 7.38 28.69
N ASP A 149 -14.41 6.22 27.98
CA ASP A 149 -13.30 5.27 28.01
C ASP A 149 -12.33 5.38 26.80
N ARG A 150 -12.32 6.49 26.10
CA ARG A 150 -11.47 6.72 24.90
C ARG A 150 -10.00 7.07 25.24
N GLU A 151 -9.39 6.42 26.21
CA GLU A 151 -7.94 6.51 26.44
C GLU A 151 -7.10 5.73 25.40
N GLY A 152 -7.70 5.03 24.48
CA GLY A 152 -7.05 4.31 23.39
C GLY A 152 -7.22 5.04 22.05
N LYS A 153 -6.39 6.03 21.78
CA LYS A 153 -5.93 6.63 20.51
C LYS A 153 -6.70 6.23 19.24
N THR A 154 -7.98 6.55 19.15
CA THR A 154 -8.71 6.50 17.89
C THR A 154 -8.26 7.68 17.02
N SER A 155 -7.81 7.41 15.80
CA SER A 155 -7.45 8.43 14.83
C SER A 155 -8.60 9.40 14.58
N VAL A 156 -8.30 10.67 14.29
CA VAL A 156 -9.29 11.63 13.76
C VAL A 156 -9.77 11.25 12.35
N LEU A 157 -9.04 10.34 11.69
CA LEU A 157 -9.36 9.82 10.36
C LEU A 157 -10.13 8.50 10.51
N PRO A 158 -11.46 8.48 10.26
CA PRO A 158 -12.31 7.32 10.55
C PRO A 158 -12.16 6.20 9.53
N MET A 159 -12.69 5.01 9.85
CA MET A 159 -12.91 3.89 8.94
C MET A 159 -11.65 3.45 8.17
N GLY A 160 -10.50 3.38 8.82
CA GLY A 160 -9.24 2.99 8.19
C GLY A 160 -8.59 4.06 7.33
N SER A 161 -9.12 5.29 7.32
CA SER A 161 -8.55 6.39 6.54
C SER A 161 -7.10 6.69 6.93
N LEU A 162 -6.71 6.48 8.20
CA LEU A 162 -5.32 6.65 8.61
C LEU A 162 -4.39 5.69 7.86
N PHE A 163 -4.76 4.41 7.74
CA PHE A 163 -3.99 3.43 6.97
C PHE A 163 -3.88 3.85 5.50
N GLU A 164 -4.99 4.26 4.89
CA GLU A 164 -5.03 4.61 3.47
C GLU A 164 -4.18 5.85 3.15
N PHE A 165 -4.24 6.90 3.98
CA PHE A 165 -3.38 8.08 3.80
C PHE A 165 -1.90 7.76 4.05
N ALA A 166 -1.61 6.97 5.08
CA ALA A 166 -0.25 6.50 5.34
C ALA A 166 0.26 5.63 4.19
N GLN A 167 -0.56 4.75 3.63
CA GLN A 167 -0.24 3.92 2.46
C GLN A 167 0.14 4.79 1.25
N MET A 168 -0.61 5.85 0.97
CA MET A 168 -0.28 6.77 -0.11
C MET A 168 1.09 7.42 0.10
N LEU A 169 1.35 7.92 1.30
CA LEU A 169 2.66 8.48 1.65
C LEU A 169 3.77 7.45 1.48
N VAL A 170 3.58 6.24 2.00
CA VAL A 170 4.56 5.15 1.92
C VAL A 170 4.83 4.76 0.46
N PHE A 171 3.83 4.75 -0.40
CA PHE A 171 4.02 4.51 -1.84
C PHE A 171 4.85 5.60 -2.50
N GLU A 172 4.65 6.88 -2.17
CA GLU A 172 5.52 7.94 -2.69
C GLU A 172 6.96 7.83 -2.15
N LEU A 173 7.15 7.41 -0.89
CA LEU A 173 8.49 7.12 -0.36
C LEU A 173 9.15 5.94 -1.12
N LEU A 174 8.39 4.89 -1.45
CA LEU A 174 8.86 3.79 -2.31
C LEU A 174 9.23 4.29 -3.71
N VAL A 175 8.43 5.18 -4.31
CA VAL A 175 8.73 5.78 -5.62
C VAL A 175 10.05 6.54 -5.57
N LEU A 176 10.31 7.32 -4.53
CA LEU A 176 11.59 8.02 -4.35
C LEU A 176 12.75 7.02 -4.26
N ARG A 177 12.60 5.95 -3.48
CA ARG A 177 13.63 4.92 -3.35
C ARG A 177 13.84 4.12 -4.64
N LEU A 178 12.75 3.75 -5.32
CA LEU A 178 12.80 3.04 -6.60
C LEU A 178 13.46 3.89 -7.70
N ARG A 179 13.21 5.19 -7.71
CA ARG A 179 13.90 6.10 -8.64
C ARG A 179 15.42 6.01 -8.49
N ASP A 180 15.91 5.95 -7.25
CA ASP A 180 17.35 5.81 -6.99
C ASP A 180 17.88 4.42 -7.41
N LEU A 181 17.10 3.35 -7.18
CA LEU A 181 17.46 1.98 -7.56
C LEU A 181 17.48 1.77 -9.08
N THR A 182 16.56 2.40 -9.80
CA THR A 182 16.43 2.25 -11.26
C THR A 182 17.26 3.28 -12.04
N GLY A 183 17.83 4.29 -11.38
CA GLY A 183 18.55 5.39 -12.01
C GLY A 183 17.66 6.35 -12.79
N GLU A 184 16.34 6.33 -12.55
CA GLU A 184 15.39 7.20 -13.25
C GLU A 184 15.45 8.65 -12.76
N THR A 185 15.14 9.56 -13.67
CA THR A 185 15.14 11.00 -13.40
C THR A 185 13.73 11.58 -13.48
N ALA A 186 13.54 12.78 -12.95
CA ALA A 186 12.26 13.48 -13.11
C ALA A 186 11.92 13.72 -14.59
N ALA A 187 12.92 13.88 -15.45
CA ALA A 187 12.73 14.07 -16.88
C ALA A 187 12.27 12.79 -17.58
N SER A 188 12.91 11.63 -17.30
CA SER A 188 12.53 10.35 -17.89
C SER A 188 11.16 9.88 -17.39
N MET A 189 10.83 10.10 -16.12
CA MET A 189 9.49 9.84 -15.58
C MET A 189 8.42 10.71 -16.26
N ARG A 190 8.70 12.00 -16.47
CA ARG A 190 7.77 12.90 -17.18
C ARG A 190 7.56 12.49 -18.64
N ALA A 191 8.60 11.99 -19.30
CA ALA A 191 8.49 11.52 -20.69
C ALA A 191 7.55 10.31 -20.87
N ARG A 192 7.28 9.56 -19.78
CA ARG A 192 6.33 8.43 -19.78
C ARG A 192 4.92 8.85 -19.30
N HIS A 193 4.73 10.11 -18.95
CA HIS A 193 3.40 10.59 -18.59
C HIS A 193 2.50 10.63 -19.83
N THR A 194 1.21 10.30 -19.64
CA THR A 194 0.25 10.32 -20.75
C THR A 194 0.14 11.74 -21.35
N ASN A 195 -0.10 11.81 -22.65
CA ASN A 195 -0.41 13.05 -23.37
C ASN A 195 -1.91 13.19 -23.69
N LEU A 196 -2.75 12.34 -23.08
CA LEU A 196 -4.20 12.32 -23.28
C LEU A 196 -4.99 12.97 -22.12
N GLU A 197 -4.33 13.76 -21.31
CA GLU A 197 -4.93 14.59 -20.25
C GLU A 197 -5.08 16.04 -20.71
#